data_23035ce275a48d82782a80b005cba7ea
#
_entry.id   23035ce275a48d82782a80b005cba7ea
#
_cell.length_a   1.000
_cell.length_b   1.000
_cell.length_c   1.000
_cell.angle_alpha   90.00
_cell.angle_beta   90.00
_cell.angle_gamma   90.00
#
_symmetry.space_group_name_H-M   'P 1'
#
loop_
_entity.id
_entity.type
_entity.pdbx_description
1 polymer ?
#
loop_
_entity_poly.entity_id
_entity_poly.type
_entity_poly.pdbx_seq_one_letter_code
_entity_poly.pdbx_strand_id
1 'polypeptide(L)'
;MIFNYFIIIILYSQIFLVRKFVDNTMKNGYNIIMSFYDVVYEQVKKIPKGKVATYGQIAFLCGSPRASRAVGYALHFNPDPDSIPCYRVVNRFGGLAPAFAFGGREAQKALLENDGVVVRDDFTVDLEKYGMR
;
A
#
# COMPACT_ATOMS: atom_id res chain seq x y z
N MET A 1 -17.69 6.12 16.52
CA MET A 1 -16.58 6.51 15.63
C MET A 1 -15.51 5.44 15.52
N ILE A 2 -14.99 4.92 16.60
CA ILE A 2 -14.09 3.75 16.63
C ILE A 2 -14.81 2.51 16.06
N PHE A 3 -16.12 2.40 16.26
CA PHE A 3 -16.96 1.31 15.77
C PHE A 3 -17.03 1.20 14.24
N ASN A 4 -17.09 2.28 13.50
CA ASN A 4 -17.13 2.24 12.03
C ASN A 4 -15.79 1.78 11.45
N TYR A 5 -14.71 2.12 12.10
CA TYR A 5 -13.37 1.64 11.75
C TYR A 5 -13.25 0.14 12.01
N PHE A 6 -13.79 -0.35 13.11
CA PHE A 6 -13.83 -1.77 13.47
C PHE A 6 -14.64 -2.59 12.49
N ILE A 7 -15.80 -2.10 12.05
CA ILE A 7 -16.69 -2.80 11.11
C ILE A 7 -16.02 -2.93 9.74
N ILE A 8 -15.33 -1.88 9.27
CA ILE A 8 -14.61 -1.90 8.00
C ILE A 8 -13.47 -2.91 8.03
N ILE A 9 -12.76 -3.01 9.12
CA ILE A 9 -11.65 -3.94 9.32
C ILE A 9 -12.16 -5.38 9.55
N ILE A 10 -13.32 -5.56 10.18
CA ILE A 10 -13.98 -6.85 10.44
C ILE A 10 -14.36 -7.57 9.16
N LEU A 11 -14.64 -6.86 8.08
CA LEU A 11 -14.96 -7.44 6.78
C LEU A 11 -13.74 -8.04 6.07
N TYR A 12 -12.55 -7.81 6.60
CA TYR A 12 -11.30 -8.27 5.99
C TYR A 12 -10.50 -9.13 6.97
N SER A 13 -9.91 -10.20 6.46
CA SER A 13 -9.17 -11.22 7.22
C SER A 13 -7.94 -10.70 8.02
N GLN A 14 -7.76 -9.40 8.10
CA GLN A 14 -6.67 -8.73 8.79
C GLN A 14 -7.02 -8.14 10.17
N ILE A 15 -8.21 -8.43 10.66
CA ILE A 15 -8.70 -8.12 11.99
C ILE A 15 -7.67 -8.41 13.10
N PHE A 16 -6.91 -9.49 12.95
CA PHE A 16 -6.01 -9.96 14.00
C PHE A 16 -4.88 -8.96 14.29
N LEU A 17 -4.29 -8.35 13.26
CA LEU A 17 -3.19 -7.41 13.44
C LEU A 17 -3.67 -6.08 14.00
N VAL A 18 -4.78 -5.57 13.50
CA VAL A 18 -5.37 -4.31 13.98
C VAL A 18 -5.93 -4.48 15.38
N ARG A 19 -6.58 -5.60 15.68
CA ARG A 19 -7.07 -5.91 17.02
C ARG A 19 -5.93 -6.00 18.04
N LYS A 20 -4.83 -6.66 17.68
CA LYS A 20 -3.63 -6.75 18.52
C LYS A 20 -2.96 -5.38 18.71
N PHE A 21 -2.96 -4.55 17.70
CA PHE A 21 -2.44 -3.19 17.75
C PHE A 21 -3.32 -2.28 18.61
N VAL A 22 -4.64 -2.32 18.45
CA VAL A 22 -5.62 -1.58 19.25
C VAL A 22 -5.58 -2.03 20.69
N ASP A 23 -5.54 -3.34 20.97
CA ASP A 23 -5.45 -3.89 22.34
C ASP A 23 -4.15 -3.46 23.03
N ASN A 24 -3.05 -3.40 22.29
CA ASN A 24 -1.75 -2.99 22.85
C ASN A 24 -1.71 -1.48 23.14
N THR A 25 -2.35 -0.66 22.30
CA THR A 25 -2.48 0.79 22.52
C THR A 25 -3.44 1.13 23.65
N MET A 26 -4.52 0.36 23.80
CA MET A 26 -5.46 0.53 24.92
C MET A 26 -4.82 0.17 26.27
N LYS A 27 -3.95 -0.83 26.29
CA LYS A 27 -3.20 -1.20 27.51
C LYS A 27 -2.21 -0.13 27.96
N ASN A 28 -1.73 0.69 27.04
CA ASN A 28 -0.77 1.76 27.34
C ASN A 28 -1.42 3.14 27.56
N GLY A 29 -2.77 3.20 27.59
CA GLY A 29 -3.49 4.43 27.90
C GLY A 29 -3.46 5.49 26.79
N TYR A 30 -3.00 5.14 25.59
CA TYR A 30 -2.94 6.04 24.44
C TYR A 30 -4.06 5.71 23.45
N ASN A 31 -4.96 6.64 23.22
CA ASN A 31 -5.90 6.60 22.10
C ASN A 31 -5.13 6.94 20.82
N ILE A 32 -4.43 5.98 20.24
CA ILE A 32 -3.89 6.16 18.88
C ILE A 32 -4.99 5.85 17.89
N ILE A 33 -5.55 6.89 17.30
CA ILE A 33 -6.44 6.74 16.15
C ILE A 33 -5.53 6.39 14.97
N MET A 34 -5.62 5.14 14.52
CA MET A 34 -4.96 4.69 13.31
C MET A 34 -5.57 5.40 12.13
N SER A 35 -4.82 6.23 11.43
CA SER A 35 -5.29 6.94 10.25
C SER A 35 -5.45 5.98 9.07
N PHE A 36 -6.26 6.37 8.07
CA PHE A 36 -6.35 5.61 6.83
C PHE A 36 -4.96 5.41 6.18
N TYR A 37 -4.09 6.40 6.28
CA TYR A 37 -2.74 6.31 5.76
C TYR A 37 -1.90 5.23 6.46
N ASP A 38 -2.05 5.10 7.78
CA ASP A 38 -1.37 4.03 8.53
C ASP A 38 -1.81 2.64 8.04
N VAL A 39 -3.11 2.48 7.79
CA VAL A 39 -3.65 1.23 7.21
C VAL A 39 -3.05 0.97 5.83
N VAL A 40 -2.96 2.00 4.98
CA VAL A 40 -2.31 1.89 3.66
C VAL A 40 -0.87 1.41 3.78
N TYR A 41 -0.10 2.03 4.67
CA TYR A 41 1.31 1.68 4.86
C TYR A 41 1.48 0.23 5.32
N GLU A 42 0.63 -0.23 6.23
CA GLU A 42 0.66 -1.63 6.66
C GLU A 42 0.34 -2.61 5.53
N GLN A 43 -0.58 -2.28 4.64
CA GLN A 43 -0.86 -3.12 3.47
C GLN A 43 0.30 -3.12 2.46
N VAL A 44 0.88 -1.96 2.21
CA VAL A 44 2.01 -1.84 1.26
C VAL A 44 3.24 -2.60 1.74
N LYS A 45 3.53 -2.61 3.04
CA LYS A 45 4.61 -3.41 3.62
C LYS A 45 4.50 -4.91 3.33
N LYS A 46 3.31 -5.40 3.06
CA LYS A 46 3.06 -6.83 2.78
C LYS A 46 3.32 -7.23 1.33
N ILE A 47 3.53 -6.27 0.43
CA ILE A 47 3.86 -6.58 -0.96
C ILE A 47 5.25 -7.21 -0.99
N PRO A 48 5.37 -8.48 -1.38
CA PRO A 48 6.67 -9.14 -1.36
C PRO A 48 7.62 -8.60 -2.45
N LYS A 49 8.90 -8.73 -2.22
CA LYS A 49 9.92 -8.42 -3.23
C LYS A 49 9.65 -9.21 -4.52
N GLY A 50 9.70 -8.54 -5.65
CA GLY A 50 9.42 -9.15 -6.96
C GLY A 50 7.94 -9.16 -7.34
N LYS A 51 7.07 -8.56 -6.51
CA LYS A 51 5.65 -8.43 -6.79
C LYS A 51 5.22 -6.97 -6.76
N VAL A 52 4.11 -6.68 -7.43
CA VAL A 52 3.45 -5.37 -7.43
C VAL A 52 1.99 -5.50 -7.06
N ALA A 53 1.42 -4.44 -6.52
CA ALA A 53 -0.01 -4.31 -6.28
C ALA A 53 -0.53 -3.06 -7.00
N THR A 54 -1.82 -3.03 -7.31
CA THR A 54 -2.44 -1.83 -7.85
C THR A 54 -2.98 -0.94 -6.71
N TYR A 55 -3.12 0.35 -6.98
CA TYR A 55 -3.79 1.28 -6.03
C TYR A 55 -5.16 0.77 -5.61
N GLY A 56 -5.91 0.17 -6.55
CA GLY A 56 -7.22 -0.42 -6.29
C GLY A 56 -7.16 -1.63 -5.37
N GLN A 57 -6.16 -2.50 -5.53
CA GLN A 57 -5.95 -3.63 -4.61
C GLN A 57 -5.65 -3.16 -3.19
N ILE A 58 -4.77 -2.18 -3.05
CA ILE A 58 -4.44 -1.62 -1.73
C ILE A 58 -5.69 -0.97 -1.11
N ALA A 59 -6.44 -0.19 -1.87
CA ALA A 59 -7.70 0.41 -1.40
C ALA A 59 -8.69 -0.67 -0.94
N PHE A 60 -8.85 -1.74 -1.69
CA PHE A 60 -9.69 -2.88 -1.32
C PHE A 60 -9.22 -3.52 -0.01
N LEU A 61 -7.92 -3.78 0.13
CA LEU A 61 -7.34 -4.37 1.35
C LEU A 61 -7.45 -3.44 2.57
N CYS A 62 -7.54 -2.14 2.34
CA CYS A 62 -7.79 -1.14 3.40
C CYS A 62 -9.28 -1.02 3.77
N GLY A 63 -10.17 -1.79 3.15
CA GLY A 63 -11.59 -1.71 3.41
C GLY A 63 -12.33 -0.58 2.68
N SER A 64 -11.68 0.10 1.76
CA SER A 64 -12.22 1.24 1.01
C SER A 64 -11.95 1.09 -0.49
N PRO A 65 -12.66 0.20 -1.22
CA PRO A 65 -12.36 -0.12 -2.62
C PRO A 65 -12.36 1.07 -3.58
N ARG A 66 -13.04 2.16 -3.19
CA ARG A 66 -13.14 3.39 -3.99
C ARG A 66 -12.06 4.43 -3.66
N ALA A 67 -11.17 4.12 -2.72
CA ALA A 67 -10.20 5.08 -2.18
C ALA A 67 -8.83 5.00 -2.86
N SER A 68 -8.74 4.56 -4.12
CA SER A 68 -7.46 4.46 -4.86
C SER A 68 -6.70 5.78 -4.90
N ARG A 69 -7.40 6.91 -5.04
CA ARG A 69 -6.79 8.24 -5.03
C ARG A 69 -6.20 8.58 -3.67
N ALA A 70 -6.90 8.26 -2.59
CA ALA A 70 -6.40 8.46 -1.22
C ALA A 70 -5.17 7.58 -0.94
N VAL A 71 -5.14 6.36 -1.48
CA VAL A 71 -3.94 5.51 -1.46
C VAL A 71 -2.78 6.21 -2.16
N GLY A 72 -3.01 6.79 -3.34
CA GLY A 72 -2.00 7.55 -4.06
C GLY A 72 -1.44 8.71 -3.24
N TYR A 73 -2.28 9.46 -2.55
CA TYR A 73 -1.84 10.54 -1.65
C TYR A 73 -1.03 10.01 -0.47
N ALA A 74 -1.48 8.93 0.16
CA ALA A 74 -0.74 8.32 1.26
C ALA A 74 0.68 7.92 0.82
N LEU A 75 0.82 7.33 -0.35
CA LEU A 75 2.12 6.92 -0.87
C LEU A 75 2.99 8.10 -1.30
N HIS A 76 2.40 9.18 -1.79
CA HIS A 76 3.12 10.41 -2.10
C HIS A 76 3.78 11.01 -0.85
N PHE A 77 3.09 10.94 0.29
CA PHE A 77 3.57 11.43 1.59
C PHE A 77 4.18 10.32 2.47
N ASN A 78 4.62 9.23 1.87
CA ASN A 78 5.24 8.11 2.58
C ASN A 78 6.37 8.60 3.50
N PRO A 79 6.26 8.39 4.83
CA PRO A 79 7.23 8.90 5.79
C PRO A 79 8.52 8.07 5.85
N ASP A 80 8.50 6.84 5.32
CA ASP A 80 9.62 5.91 5.41
C ASP A 80 9.68 4.99 4.18
N PRO A 81 10.21 5.49 3.05
CA PRO A 81 10.28 4.71 1.81
C PRO A 81 11.17 3.48 1.89
N ASP A 82 12.06 3.40 2.88
CA ASP A 82 12.92 2.22 3.07
C ASP A 82 12.12 1.04 3.66
N SER A 83 11.19 1.32 4.57
CA SER A 83 10.35 0.29 5.22
C SER A 83 9.02 0.07 4.50
N ILE A 84 8.51 1.10 3.82
CA ILE A 84 7.22 1.07 3.12
C ILE A 84 7.51 1.12 1.62
N PRO A 85 7.52 -0.04 0.93
CA PRO A 85 7.94 -0.12 -0.47
C PRO A 85 6.87 0.43 -1.42
N CYS A 86 6.61 1.73 -1.37
CA CYS A 86 5.60 2.39 -2.18
C CYS A 86 5.85 2.26 -3.69
N TYR A 87 7.09 2.04 -4.10
CA TYR A 87 7.44 1.80 -5.50
C TYR A 87 6.85 0.50 -6.07
N ARG A 88 6.39 -0.43 -5.23
CA ARG A 88 5.71 -1.67 -5.63
C ARG A 88 4.22 -1.47 -5.94
N VAL A 89 3.73 -0.23 -5.87
CA VAL A 89 2.34 0.10 -6.20
C VAL A 89 2.28 0.78 -7.55
N VAL A 90 1.43 0.25 -8.42
CA VAL A 90 1.26 0.68 -9.81
C VAL A 90 -0.22 0.94 -10.11
N ASN A 91 -0.52 1.55 -11.25
CA ASN A 91 -1.90 1.76 -11.65
C ASN A 91 -2.57 0.46 -12.15
N ARG A 92 -3.86 0.50 -12.43
CA ARG A 92 -4.65 -0.67 -12.85
C ARG A 92 -4.18 -1.34 -14.14
N PHE A 93 -3.37 -0.65 -14.94
CA PHE A 93 -2.77 -1.16 -16.17
C PHE A 93 -1.32 -1.61 -15.99
N GLY A 94 -0.81 -1.59 -14.77
CA GLY A 94 0.60 -1.87 -14.48
C GLY A 94 1.51 -0.67 -14.68
N GLY A 95 0.96 0.51 -14.95
CA GLY A 95 1.75 1.73 -15.20
C GLY A 95 2.39 2.30 -13.95
N LEU A 96 3.66 2.72 -14.09
CA LEU A 96 4.40 3.42 -13.05
C LEU A 96 3.86 4.85 -12.86
N ALA A 97 4.08 5.41 -11.68
CA ALA A 97 3.62 6.75 -11.34
C ALA A 97 4.47 7.83 -12.04
N PRO A 98 3.90 8.68 -12.92
CA PRO A 98 4.66 9.74 -13.59
C PRO A 98 5.30 10.72 -12.61
N ALA A 99 4.65 10.95 -11.48
CA ALA A 99 5.09 11.86 -10.42
C ALA A 99 5.51 11.10 -9.14
N PHE A 100 6.22 9.98 -9.31
CA PHE A 100 6.73 9.23 -8.17
C PHE A 100 7.59 10.14 -7.26
N ALA A 101 7.18 10.25 -5.99
CA ALA A 101 7.70 11.28 -5.07
C ALA A 101 9.20 11.14 -4.76
N PHE A 102 9.77 9.96 -4.97
CA PHE A 102 11.14 9.63 -4.60
C PHE A 102 12.06 9.52 -5.83
N GLY A 103 11.96 10.44 -6.76
CA GLY A 103 12.84 10.54 -7.90
C GLY A 103 12.18 10.31 -9.26
N GLY A 104 10.84 10.32 -9.31
CA GLY A 104 10.10 10.17 -10.55
C GLY A 104 10.03 8.73 -11.05
N ARG A 105 9.41 8.57 -12.20
CA ARG A 105 9.13 7.28 -12.84
C ARG A 105 10.36 6.43 -13.12
N GLU A 106 11.47 7.06 -13.48
CA GLU A 106 12.75 6.38 -13.72
C GLU A 106 13.32 5.75 -12.44
N ALA A 107 13.20 6.46 -11.31
CA ALA A 107 13.62 5.93 -10.03
C ALA A 107 12.74 4.75 -9.60
N GLN A 108 11.43 4.83 -9.79
CA GLN A 108 10.50 3.72 -9.54
C GLN A 108 10.87 2.50 -10.37
N LYS A 109 11.17 2.70 -11.67
CA LYS A 109 11.64 1.64 -12.57
C LYS A 109 12.90 0.96 -12.03
N ALA A 110 13.90 1.74 -11.65
CA ALA A 110 15.16 1.20 -11.12
C ALA A 110 14.95 0.35 -9.86
N LEU A 111 14.08 0.79 -8.95
CA LEU A 111 13.74 0.05 -7.73
C LEU A 111 13.01 -1.27 -8.04
N LEU A 112 12.07 -1.26 -8.97
CA LEU A 112 11.36 -2.47 -9.40
C LEU A 112 12.29 -3.45 -10.11
N GLU A 113 13.17 -2.97 -10.97
CA GLU A 113 14.16 -3.81 -11.65
C GLU A 113 15.15 -4.44 -10.66
N ASN A 114 15.52 -3.71 -9.62
CA ASN A 114 16.33 -4.26 -8.52
C ASN A 114 15.59 -5.36 -7.73
N ASP A 115 14.28 -5.34 -7.69
CA ASP A 115 13.44 -6.42 -7.15
C ASP A 115 13.32 -7.63 -8.10
N GLY A 116 13.81 -7.51 -9.34
CA GLY A 116 13.67 -8.54 -10.36
C GLY A 116 12.40 -8.42 -11.21
N VAL A 117 11.69 -7.29 -11.13
CA VAL A 117 10.51 -7.01 -11.93
C VAL A 117 10.92 -6.39 -13.26
N VAL A 118 10.46 -6.96 -14.37
CA VAL A 118 10.71 -6.40 -15.70
C VAL A 118 9.75 -5.23 -15.93
N VAL A 119 10.30 -4.06 -16.20
CA VAL A 119 9.55 -2.86 -16.59
C VAL A 119 9.73 -2.63 -18.09
N ARG A 120 8.64 -2.56 -18.83
CA ARG A 120 8.63 -2.32 -20.28
C ARG A 120 9.06 -0.88 -20.60
N ASP A 121 9.41 -0.63 -21.86
CA ASP A 121 9.84 0.70 -22.31
C ASP A 121 8.77 1.79 -22.16
N ASP A 122 7.49 1.40 -22.14
CA ASP A 122 6.35 2.29 -21.87
C ASP A 122 6.08 2.51 -20.37
N PHE A 123 7.00 2.07 -19.50
CA PHE A 123 6.86 2.14 -18.04
C PHE A 123 5.65 1.36 -17.50
N THR A 124 5.41 0.18 -18.05
CA THR A 124 4.38 -0.73 -17.53
C THR A 124 4.99 -2.05 -17.06
N VAL A 125 4.30 -2.69 -16.14
CA VAL A 125 4.61 -4.01 -15.58
C VAL A 125 3.52 -4.99 -15.96
N ASP A 126 3.89 -6.22 -16.28
CA ASP A 126 2.95 -7.30 -16.54
C ASP A 126 2.27 -7.75 -15.22
N LEU A 127 1.01 -7.37 -15.05
CA LEU A 127 0.25 -7.68 -13.83
C LEU A 127 -0.10 -9.17 -13.71
N GLU A 128 -0.18 -9.91 -14.80
CA GLU A 128 -0.40 -11.35 -14.73
C GLU A 128 0.81 -12.06 -14.13
N LYS A 129 1.99 -11.62 -14.50
CA LYS A 129 3.26 -12.19 -14.04
C LYS A 129 3.66 -11.71 -12.64
N TYR A 130 3.56 -10.41 -12.40
CA TYR A 130 4.12 -9.77 -11.19
C TYR A 130 3.06 -9.30 -10.20
N GLY A 131 1.78 -9.32 -10.57
CA GLY A 131 0.72 -8.90 -9.67
C GLY A 131 0.63 -9.75 -8.41
N MET A 132 0.52 -9.10 -7.27
CA MET A 132 0.25 -9.76 -5.99
C MET A 132 -1.16 -10.38 -6.00
N ARG A 133 -1.29 -11.62 -5.54
CA ARG A 133 -2.56 -12.34 -5.46
C ARG A 133 -2.89 -12.71 -4.03
#